data_8c56f92845ae29ef76e672b9a02095ea
#
_entry.id   8c56f92845ae29ef76e672b9a02095ea
#
_cell.length_a   1.000
_cell.length_b   1.000
_cell.length_c   1.000
_cell.angle_alpha   90.00
_cell.angle_beta   90.00
_cell.angle_gamma   90.00
#
_symmetry.space_group_name_H-M   'P 1'
#
loop_
_entity.id
_entity.type
_entity.pdbx_description
1 polymer ?
#
loop_
_entity_poly.entity_id
_entity_poly.type
_entity_poly.pdbx_seq_one_letter_code
_entity_poly.pdbx_strand_id
1 'polypeptide(L)'
;HTVTFVAAPMVHWPEAMVTFDTTDGVLFSADAFGTFGSLDGKLFADEVDFDRDWIDDARRYFCNIVGKYGPFVQHLLKKAASVPITTFCPLHGPVWRKDLKYYIDKHDKWSRYEPEEKGALIVYASMYGNTEKTAQTLATALCERGITKTAVYDVSDTDVSYLIAEAFKYSHIVLASPTYNLNIYPKMYDFLHHLKTLNFQKRTFGIIENGTWAIKSGSLMKEFIEEDLKECLVLSAQVSVNSSPNESN
;
A
#
# COMPACT_ATOMS: atom_id res chain seq x y z
N HIS A 1 -4.27 -29.71 26.80
CA HIS A 1 -4.43 -28.73 25.70
C HIS A 1 -5.07 -29.40 24.49
N THR A 2 -5.95 -28.69 23.82
CA THR A 2 -6.55 -29.13 22.57
C THR A 2 -6.23 -28.12 21.50
N VAL A 3 -5.66 -28.59 20.40
CA VAL A 3 -5.32 -27.74 19.25
C VAL A 3 -6.19 -28.09 18.05
N THR A 4 -6.59 -27.04 17.31
CA THR A 4 -7.35 -27.15 16.07
C THR A 4 -6.53 -26.58 14.92
N PHE A 5 -6.42 -27.32 13.84
CA PHE A 5 -5.74 -26.87 12.63
C PHE A 5 -6.77 -26.30 11.66
N VAL A 6 -6.51 -25.12 11.15
CA VAL A 6 -7.41 -24.41 10.24
C VAL A 6 -6.66 -24.04 8.95
N ALA A 7 -7.09 -24.59 7.83
CA ALA A 7 -6.52 -24.23 6.54
C ALA A 7 -6.73 -22.74 6.23
N ALA A 8 -5.64 -22.09 5.87
CA ALA A 8 -5.57 -20.67 5.49
C ALA A 8 -4.90 -20.53 4.10
N PRO A 9 -5.42 -21.22 3.06
CA PRO A 9 -4.76 -21.30 1.77
C PRO A 9 -4.49 -19.90 1.21
N MET A 10 -3.33 -19.72 0.58
CA MET A 10 -2.88 -18.46 -0.02
C MET A 10 -2.66 -17.30 0.99
N VAL A 11 -2.54 -17.62 2.29
CA VAL A 11 -2.13 -16.63 3.29
C VAL A 11 -0.77 -17.04 3.93
N HIS A 12 0.43 -17.05 3.21
CA HIS A 12 0.40 -16.63 1.77
C HIS A 12 0.77 -17.80 0.84
N TRP A 13 0.98 -19.02 1.36
CA TRP A 13 1.25 -20.24 0.59
C TRP A 13 -0.04 -21.03 0.33
N PRO A 14 -0.11 -21.84 -0.76
CA PRO A 14 -1.27 -22.67 -1.07
C PRO A 14 -1.68 -23.61 0.07
N GLU A 15 -0.70 -24.16 0.78
CA GLU A 15 -0.85 -25.09 1.90
C GLU A 15 -0.85 -24.43 3.27
N ALA A 16 -0.86 -23.10 3.36
CA ALA A 16 -0.81 -22.38 4.62
C ALA A 16 -1.91 -22.83 5.59
N MET A 17 -1.54 -22.96 6.85
CA MET A 17 -2.40 -23.39 7.92
C MET A 17 -2.09 -22.62 9.20
N VAL A 18 -3.10 -22.28 9.98
CA VAL A 18 -2.97 -21.72 11.32
C VAL A 18 -3.37 -22.76 12.36
N THR A 19 -2.79 -22.67 13.55
CA THR A 19 -3.08 -23.57 14.67
C THR A 19 -3.70 -22.76 15.81
N PHE A 20 -4.86 -23.20 16.28
CA PHE A 20 -5.56 -22.57 17.39
C PHE A 20 -5.57 -23.50 18.61
N ASP A 21 -4.97 -23.04 19.71
CA ASP A 21 -5.09 -23.69 21.03
C ASP A 21 -6.41 -23.22 21.67
N THR A 22 -7.37 -24.13 21.73
CA THR A 22 -8.70 -23.85 22.26
C THR A 22 -8.73 -23.73 23.79
N THR A 23 -7.68 -24.20 24.47
CA THR A 23 -7.57 -24.14 25.93
C THR A 23 -7.22 -22.72 26.41
N ASP A 24 -6.23 -22.11 25.78
CA ASP A 24 -5.68 -20.82 26.18
C ASP A 24 -6.12 -19.66 25.25
N GLY A 25 -6.80 -19.98 24.14
CA GLY A 25 -7.24 -18.98 23.16
C GLY A 25 -6.10 -18.42 22.31
N VAL A 26 -5.02 -19.18 22.13
CA VAL A 26 -3.83 -18.74 21.40
C VAL A 26 -3.89 -19.17 19.94
N LEU A 27 -3.77 -18.21 19.03
CA LEU A 27 -3.65 -18.46 17.60
C LEU A 27 -2.18 -18.36 17.16
N PHE A 28 -1.58 -19.48 16.78
CA PHE A 28 -0.32 -19.51 16.05
C PHE A 28 -0.64 -19.29 14.57
N SER A 29 -0.45 -18.06 14.14
CA SER A 29 -1.03 -17.58 12.88
C SER A 29 -0.11 -17.77 11.67
N ALA A 30 1.03 -18.46 11.83
CA ALA A 30 2.05 -18.54 10.79
C ALA A 30 2.44 -17.12 10.30
N ASP A 31 2.40 -16.87 9.01
CA ASP A 31 2.72 -15.57 8.44
C ASP A 31 1.57 -14.54 8.53
N ALA A 32 0.35 -15.00 8.81
CA ALA A 32 -0.76 -14.08 9.01
C ALA A 32 -0.53 -13.21 10.26
N PHE A 33 -0.88 -11.92 10.16
CA PHE A 33 -0.63 -10.91 11.17
C PHE A 33 0.86 -10.61 11.43
N GLY A 34 1.73 -11.03 10.51
CA GLY A 34 3.16 -10.72 10.56
C GLY A 34 3.49 -9.29 10.16
N THR A 35 4.73 -8.89 10.45
CA THR A 35 5.30 -7.60 10.05
C THR A 35 6.79 -7.75 9.71
N PHE A 36 7.32 -6.88 8.85
CA PHE A 36 8.76 -6.69 8.73
C PHE A 36 9.32 -6.05 10.01
N GLY A 37 10.62 -6.09 10.16
CA GLY A 37 11.33 -5.53 11.31
C GLY A 37 11.91 -6.62 12.23
N SER A 38 12.74 -6.19 13.14
CA SER A 38 13.39 -7.05 14.16
C SER A 38 12.98 -6.62 15.55
N LEU A 39 12.67 -7.60 16.40
CA LEU A 39 12.38 -7.35 17.80
C LEU A 39 13.65 -6.86 18.52
N ASP A 40 13.50 -5.84 19.35
CA ASP A 40 14.58 -5.19 20.11
C ASP A 40 14.62 -5.64 21.59
N GLY A 41 14.08 -6.83 21.87
CA GLY A 41 13.93 -7.38 23.22
C GLY A 41 12.54 -7.24 23.80
N LYS A 42 11.64 -6.47 23.17
CA LYS A 42 10.22 -6.42 23.50
C LYS A 42 9.48 -7.41 22.62
N LEU A 43 8.75 -8.31 23.23
CA LEU A 43 8.08 -9.39 22.52
C LEU A 43 6.64 -9.02 22.13
N PHE A 44 5.96 -8.18 22.94
CA PHE A 44 4.54 -7.93 22.77
C PHE A 44 4.25 -6.56 22.16
N ALA A 45 3.22 -6.49 21.31
CA ALA A 45 2.81 -5.26 20.66
C ALA A 45 2.37 -4.16 21.65
N ASP A 46 1.87 -4.52 22.83
CA ASP A 46 1.49 -3.58 23.88
C ASP A 46 2.69 -3.03 24.70
N GLU A 47 3.90 -3.45 24.39
CA GLU A 47 5.16 -2.96 25.01
C GLU A 47 5.85 -1.86 24.17
N VAL A 48 5.30 -1.56 22.98
CA VAL A 48 5.82 -0.59 22.01
C VAL A 48 4.72 0.39 21.58
N ASP A 49 5.13 1.51 21.00
CA ASP A 49 4.20 2.38 20.26
C ASP A 49 4.06 1.82 18.83
N PHE A 50 3.08 0.91 18.65
CA PHE A 50 2.94 0.18 17.40
C PHE A 50 2.64 1.09 16.21
N ASP A 51 1.86 2.15 16.40
CA ASP A 51 1.52 3.10 15.33
C ASP A 51 2.74 3.92 14.87
N ARG A 52 3.67 4.22 15.77
CA ARG A 52 4.90 4.93 15.41
C ARG A 52 5.97 4.01 14.85
N ASP A 53 6.14 2.83 15.47
CA ASP A 53 7.35 2.03 15.27
C ASP A 53 7.15 0.87 14.29
N TRP A 54 5.89 0.40 14.09
CA TRP A 54 5.64 -0.88 13.41
C TRP A 54 4.57 -0.84 12.32
N ILE A 55 3.59 0.08 12.37
CA ILE A 55 2.41 0.03 11.48
C ILE A 55 2.78 0.13 10.00
N ASP A 56 3.80 0.93 9.67
CA ASP A 56 4.22 1.10 8.28
C ASP A 56 4.91 -0.17 7.76
N ASP A 57 5.71 -0.84 8.58
CA ASP A 57 6.32 -2.13 8.24
C ASP A 57 5.30 -3.28 8.24
N ALA A 58 4.28 -3.25 9.08
CA ALA A 58 3.17 -4.19 9.07
C ALA A 58 2.35 -4.07 7.77
N ARG A 59 2.02 -2.83 7.37
CA ARG A 59 1.35 -2.57 6.09
C ARG A 59 2.23 -3.01 4.92
N ARG A 60 3.52 -2.68 4.95
CA ARG A 60 4.48 -3.05 3.92
C ARG A 60 4.60 -4.57 3.79
N TYR A 61 4.66 -5.29 4.90
CA TYR A 61 4.63 -6.76 4.92
C TYR A 61 3.35 -7.28 4.26
N PHE A 62 2.18 -6.84 4.76
CA PHE A 62 0.89 -7.26 4.23
C PHE A 62 0.79 -7.03 2.71
N CYS A 63 1.03 -5.80 2.27
CA CYS A 63 0.81 -5.40 0.87
C CYS A 63 1.70 -6.16 -0.10
N ASN A 64 2.98 -6.36 0.24
CA ASN A 64 3.94 -7.00 -0.66
C ASN A 64 3.88 -8.53 -0.62
N ILE A 65 3.53 -9.13 0.52
CA ILE A 65 3.53 -10.59 0.70
C ILE A 65 2.13 -11.17 0.48
N VAL A 66 1.10 -10.52 1.01
CA VAL A 66 -0.28 -11.05 1.06
C VAL A 66 -1.25 -10.26 0.18
N GLY A 67 -0.89 -9.05 -0.24
CA GLY A 67 -1.78 -8.07 -0.88
C GLY A 67 -2.59 -8.62 -2.06
N LYS A 68 -1.98 -9.45 -2.92
CA LYS A 68 -2.67 -10.13 -4.03
C LYS A 68 -3.84 -11.00 -3.57
N TYR A 69 -3.77 -11.54 -2.36
CA TYR A 69 -4.64 -12.58 -1.83
C TYR A 69 -5.70 -12.05 -0.85
N GLY A 70 -6.08 -10.78 -0.96
CA GLY A 70 -7.09 -10.15 -0.11
C GLY A 70 -8.35 -10.97 0.15
N PRO A 71 -9.01 -11.59 -0.86
CA PRO A 71 -10.18 -12.44 -0.66
C PRO A 71 -9.92 -13.66 0.25
N PHE A 72 -8.73 -14.24 0.20
CA PHE A 72 -8.35 -15.35 1.08
C PHE A 72 -8.15 -14.89 2.52
N VAL A 73 -7.55 -13.71 2.72
CA VAL A 73 -7.46 -13.08 4.04
C VAL A 73 -8.84 -12.81 4.60
N GLN A 74 -9.78 -12.28 3.82
CA GLN A 74 -11.17 -12.08 4.24
C GLN A 74 -11.83 -13.40 4.68
N HIS A 75 -11.53 -14.50 4.00
CA HIS A 75 -12.03 -15.82 4.41
C HIS A 75 -11.43 -16.28 5.73
N LEU A 76 -10.12 -16.09 5.94
CA LEU A 76 -9.44 -16.40 7.20
C LEU A 76 -10.01 -15.55 8.35
N LEU A 77 -10.20 -14.24 8.16
CA LEU A 77 -10.77 -13.34 9.17
C LEU A 77 -12.18 -13.77 9.60
N LYS A 78 -13.02 -14.23 8.64
CA LYS A 78 -14.36 -14.78 8.97
C LYS A 78 -14.27 -16.03 9.83
N LYS A 79 -13.32 -16.94 9.56
CA LYS A 79 -13.09 -18.13 10.40
C LYS A 79 -12.59 -17.71 11.79
N ALA A 80 -11.65 -16.79 11.86
CA ALA A 80 -11.09 -16.31 13.12
C ALA A 80 -12.14 -15.65 14.01
N ALA A 81 -13.11 -14.94 13.44
CA ALA A 81 -14.21 -14.30 14.19
C ALA A 81 -15.15 -15.29 14.90
N SER A 82 -15.10 -16.59 14.54
CA SER A 82 -15.96 -17.63 15.15
C SER A 82 -15.34 -18.29 16.38
N VAL A 83 -14.09 -17.93 16.74
CA VAL A 83 -13.35 -18.54 17.86
C VAL A 83 -12.86 -17.48 18.85
N PRO A 84 -12.77 -17.78 20.14
CA PRO A 84 -12.39 -16.81 21.18
C PRO A 84 -10.86 -16.63 21.25
N ILE A 85 -10.30 -15.98 20.25
CA ILE A 85 -8.86 -15.68 20.20
C ILE A 85 -8.54 -14.58 21.21
N THR A 86 -7.56 -14.83 22.06
CA THR A 86 -7.03 -13.88 23.05
C THR A 86 -5.61 -13.42 22.73
N THR A 87 -4.89 -14.20 21.90
CA THR A 87 -3.48 -13.95 21.57
C THR A 87 -3.19 -14.36 20.13
N PHE A 88 -2.48 -13.53 19.39
CA PHE A 88 -1.86 -13.88 18.09
C PHE A 88 -0.36 -14.08 18.27
N CYS A 89 0.14 -15.22 17.82
CA CYS A 89 1.56 -15.53 17.74
C CYS A 89 1.98 -15.69 16.28
N PRO A 90 2.29 -14.58 15.57
CA PRO A 90 2.80 -14.65 14.21
C PRO A 90 4.26 -15.12 14.21
N LEU A 91 4.76 -15.60 13.07
CA LEU A 91 6.17 -15.96 12.88
C LEU A 91 7.08 -14.75 12.72
N HIS A 92 6.53 -13.59 12.37
CA HIS A 92 7.26 -12.35 12.13
C HIS A 92 6.63 -11.19 12.90
N GLY A 93 7.46 -10.40 13.61
CA GLY A 93 7.03 -9.25 14.39
C GLY A 93 6.51 -9.59 15.78
N PRO A 94 5.87 -8.63 16.47
CA PRO A 94 5.47 -8.79 17.87
C PRO A 94 4.23 -9.68 18.05
N VAL A 95 4.15 -10.33 19.21
CA VAL A 95 2.99 -11.08 19.67
C VAL A 95 1.89 -10.12 20.14
N TRP A 96 0.64 -10.41 19.77
CA TRP A 96 -0.52 -9.61 20.16
C TRP A 96 -1.33 -10.32 21.24
N ARG A 97 -1.45 -9.69 22.40
CA ARG A 97 -2.27 -10.16 23.54
C ARG A 97 -3.26 -9.11 24.03
N LYS A 98 -3.27 -7.92 23.42
CA LYS A 98 -4.09 -6.77 23.76
C LYS A 98 -4.49 -6.05 22.47
N ASP A 99 -5.64 -5.40 22.46
CA ASP A 99 -6.13 -4.61 21.33
C ASP A 99 -6.14 -5.35 19.98
N LEU A 100 -6.41 -6.68 20.01
CA LEU A 100 -6.41 -7.54 18.84
C LEU A 100 -7.31 -6.99 17.72
N LYS A 101 -8.46 -6.42 18.13
CA LYS A 101 -9.43 -5.83 17.20
C LYS A 101 -8.81 -4.73 16.32
N TYR A 102 -7.94 -3.89 16.90
CA TYR A 102 -7.23 -2.85 16.16
C TYR A 102 -6.46 -3.45 14.97
N TYR A 103 -5.69 -4.49 15.22
CA TYR A 103 -4.86 -5.11 14.19
C TYR A 103 -5.67 -5.93 13.18
N ILE A 104 -6.73 -6.59 13.64
CA ILE A 104 -7.71 -7.26 12.77
C ILE A 104 -8.36 -6.25 11.82
N ASP A 105 -8.79 -5.09 12.33
CA ASP A 105 -9.42 -4.04 11.52
C ASP A 105 -8.47 -3.49 10.43
N LYS A 106 -7.16 -3.42 10.73
CA LYS A 106 -6.14 -3.07 9.72
C LYS A 106 -6.08 -4.12 8.60
N HIS A 107 -5.98 -5.39 8.95
CA HIS A 107 -5.96 -6.49 7.98
C HIS A 107 -7.26 -6.60 7.19
N ASP A 108 -8.40 -6.37 7.82
CA ASP A 108 -9.70 -6.32 7.15
C ASP A 108 -9.73 -5.22 6.08
N LYS A 109 -9.27 -4.02 6.44
CA LYS A 109 -9.22 -2.88 5.52
C LYS A 109 -8.25 -3.12 4.35
N TRP A 110 -7.03 -3.57 4.63
CA TRP A 110 -6.02 -3.85 3.59
C TRP A 110 -6.48 -4.95 2.63
N SER A 111 -7.06 -6.03 3.15
CA SER A 111 -7.53 -7.16 2.33
C SER A 111 -8.78 -6.85 1.50
N ARG A 112 -9.53 -5.81 1.85
CA ARG A 112 -10.61 -5.24 1.02
C ARG A 112 -10.13 -4.16 0.07
N TYR A 113 -8.82 -3.88 0.05
CA TYR A 113 -8.20 -2.80 -0.73
C TYR A 113 -8.76 -1.42 -0.41
N GLU A 114 -9.22 -1.20 0.81
CA GLU A 114 -9.72 0.09 1.26
C GLU A 114 -8.55 0.96 1.78
N PRO A 115 -8.53 2.26 1.47
CA PRO A 115 -7.49 3.15 1.99
C PRO A 115 -7.62 3.34 3.50
N GLU A 116 -6.49 3.45 4.18
CA GLU A 116 -6.48 3.79 5.61
C GLU A 116 -6.76 5.27 5.82
N GLU A 117 -6.24 6.12 4.92
CA GLU A 117 -6.20 7.57 5.07
C GLU A 117 -6.89 8.26 3.89
N LYS A 118 -7.75 9.22 4.18
CA LYS A 118 -8.20 10.17 3.17
C LYS A 118 -7.13 11.22 2.97
N GLY A 119 -6.27 11.01 1.98
CA GLY A 119 -5.11 11.83 1.71
C GLY A 119 -4.54 11.55 0.32
N ALA A 120 -3.38 12.08 0.02
CA ALA A 120 -2.74 12.01 -1.28
C ALA A 120 -1.31 11.46 -1.20
N LEU A 121 -1.03 10.43 -1.98
CA LEU A 121 0.31 9.99 -2.31
C LEU A 121 0.70 10.60 -3.65
N ILE A 122 1.82 11.29 -3.71
CA ILE A 122 2.40 11.82 -4.95
C ILE A 122 3.67 11.03 -5.24
N VAL A 123 3.66 10.27 -6.33
CA VAL A 123 4.82 9.52 -6.82
C VAL A 123 5.31 10.19 -8.08
N TYR A 124 6.56 10.62 -8.08
CA TYR A 124 7.13 11.29 -9.25
C TYR A 124 8.37 10.59 -9.77
N ALA A 125 8.62 10.73 -11.06
CA ALA A 125 9.90 10.51 -11.72
C ALA A 125 10.40 11.84 -12.25
N SER A 126 11.68 12.13 -12.14
CA SER A 126 12.25 13.37 -12.66
C SER A 126 13.67 13.14 -13.18
N MET A 127 13.97 13.66 -14.39
CA MET A 127 15.32 13.59 -14.98
C MET A 127 16.13 14.87 -14.73
N TYR A 128 15.47 16.01 -14.74
CA TYR A 128 16.09 17.34 -14.66
C TYR A 128 15.48 18.24 -13.57
N GLY A 129 14.73 17.66 -12.61
CA GLY A 129 14.13 18.37 -11.49
C GLY A 129 12.77 19.07 -11.80
N ASN A 130 12.35 19.17 -13.07
CA ASN A 130 11.13 19.92 -13.40
C ASN A 130 9.85 19.18 -12.98
N THR A 131 9.77 17.87 -13.19
CA THR A 131 8.62 17.06 -12.75
C THR A 131 8.57 17.00 -11.23
N GLU A 132 9.70 16.87 -10.57
CA GLU A 132 9.83 16.96 -9.11
C GLU A 132 9.27 18.27 -8.58
N LYS A 133 9.73 19.41 -9.14
CA LYS A 133 9.25 20.73 -8.76
C LYS A 133 7.73 20.86 -8.90
N THR A 134 7.16 20.30 -9.97
CA THR A 134 5.70 20.28 -10.16
C THR A 134 5.00 19.45 -9.10
N ALA A 135 5.53 18.26 -8.76
CA ALA A 135 5.01 17.39 -7.72
C ALA A 135 5.04 18.08 -6.34
N GLN A 136 6.13 18.74 -6.00
CA GLN A 136 6.27 19.50 -4.75
C GLN A 136 5.34 20.70 -4.68
N THR A 137 5.15 21.41 -5.81
CA THR A 137 4.19 22.53 -5.92
C THR A 137 2.77 22.02 -5.66
N LEU A 138 2.39 20.87 -6.23
CA LEU A 138 1.09 20.25 -5.95
C LEU A 138 0.94 19.89 -4.47
N ALA A 139 1.95 19.30 -3.86
CA ALA A 139 1.90 18.95 -2.43
C ALA A 139 1.67 20.18 -1.55
N THR A 140 2.35 21.30 -1.85
CA THR A 140 2.16 22.59 -1.17
C THR A 140 0.72 23.08 -1.36
N ALA A 141 0.23 23.10 -2.60
CA ALA A 141 -1.12 23.54 -2.92
C ALA A 141 -2.22 22.70 -2.26
N LEU A 142 -2.00 21.40 -2.08
CA LEU A 142 -2.89 20.51 -1.32
C LEU A 142 -2.90 20.87 0.18
N CYS A 143 -1.73 21.09 0.78
CA CYS A 143 -1.61 21.52 2.18
C CYS A 143 -2.30 22.86 2.44
N GLU A 144 -2.12 23.84 1.56
CA GLU A 144 -2.79 25.15 1.64
C GLU A 144 -4.32 25.05 1.58
N ARG A 145 -4.85 24.01 0.93
CA ARG A 145 -6.28 23.69 0.88
C ARG A 145 -6.75 22.76 1.99
N GLY A 146 -5.92 22.53 3.02
CA GLY A 146 -6.26 21.72 4.18
C GLY A 146 -6.10 20.22 4.00
N ILE A 147 -5.53 19.73 2.88
CA ILE A 147 -5.20 18.32 2.67
C ILE A 147 -3.79 18.07 3.21
N THR A 148 -3.70 17.87 4.52
CA THR A 148 -2.42 17.76 5.24
C THR A 148 -1.83 16.34 5.24
N LYS A 149 -2.67 15.33 5.01
CA LYS A 149 -2.23 13.94 4.86
C LYS A 149 -1.72 13.71 3.44
N THR A 150 -0.48 14.14 3.20
CA THR A 150 0.16 14.08 1.88
C THR A 150 1.58 13.54 2.03
N ALA A 151 1.95 12.62 1.14
CA ALA A 151 3.30 12.08 1.03
C ALA A 151 3.82 12.25 -0.41
N VAL A 152 5.12 12.51 -0.56
CA VAL A 152 5.77 12.73 -1.85
C VAL A 152 7.00 11.85 -1.94
N TYR A 153 7.11 11.06 -3.00
CA TYR A 153 8.23 10.12 -3.19
C TYR A 153 8.78 10.17 -4.61
N ASP A 154 10.10 10.10 -4.72
CA ASP A 154 10.78 9.82 -5.98
C ASP A 154 10.77 8.31 -6.24
N VAL A 155 10.15 7.90 -7.35
CA VAL A 155 10.10 6.50 -7.76
C VAL A 155 11.49 5.94 -8.14
N SER A 156 12.46 6.82 -8.41
CA SER A 156 13.82 6.40 -8.78
C SER A 156 14.68 6.04 -7.57
N ASP A 157 14.43 6.68 -6.42
CA ASP A 157 15.24 6.56 -5.21
C ASP A 157 14.54 5.76 -4.10
N THR A 158 13.23 5.55 -4.22
CA THR A 158 12.45 4.81 -3.22
C THR A 158 12.25 3.36 -3.66
N ASP A 159 12.59 2.40 -2.80
CA ASP A 159 12.29 1.00 -3.07
C ASP A 159 10.79 0.78 -3.26
N VAL A 160 10.42 0.03 -4.29
CA VAL A 160 9.03 -0.17 -4.70
C VAL A 160 8.15 -0.74 -3.60
N SER A 161 8.69 -1.51 -2.66
CA SER A 161 7.92 -2.09 -1.56
C SER A 161 7.37 -1.03 -0.61
N TYR A 162 8.07 0.09 -0.41
CA TYR A 162 7.56 1.24 0.36
C TYR A 162 6.48 1.99 -0.41
N LEU A 163 6.69 2.22 -1.71
CA LEU A 163 5.69 2.88 -2.56
C LEU A 163 4.37 2.11 -2.60
N ILE A 164 4.43 0.78 -2.64
CA ILE A 164 3.25 -0.09 -2.56
C ILE A 164 2.54 0.08 -1.22
N ALA A 165 3.27 0.08 -0.10
CA ALA A 165 2.68 0.28 1.22
C ALA A 165 1.97 1.64 1.34
N GLU A 166 2.59 2.69 0.81
CA GLU A 166 1.99 4.03 0.77
C GLU A 166 0.76 4.07 -0.17
N ALA A 167 0.79 3.39 -1.31
CA ALA A 167 -0.36 3.28 -2.20
C ALA A 167 -1.57 2.62 -1.51
N PHE A 168 -1.34 1.61 -0.68
CA PHE A 168 -2.40 1.01 0.14
C PHE A 168 -2.92 1.94 1.23
N LYS A 169 -2.08 2.84 1.76
CA LYS A 169 -2.44 3.78 2.81
C LYS A 169 -3.38 4.89 2.33
N TYR A 170 -3.07 5.54 1.22
CA TYR A 170 -3.78 6.75 0.76
C TYR A 170 -4.92 6.47 -0.21
N SER A 171 -5.97 7.31 -0.13
CA SER A 171 -7.14 7.25 -1.01
C SER A 171 -6.91 7.81 -2.41
N HIS A 172 -5.98 8.75 -2.56
CA HIS A 172 -5.65 9.40 -3.83
C HIS A 172 -4.18 9.19 -4.15
N ILE A 173 -3.88 8.91 -5.41
CA ILE A 173 -2.51 8.72 -5.90
C ILE A 173 -2.30 9.66 -7.09
N VAL A 174 -1.29 10.49 -7.02
CA VAL A 174 -0.87 11.33 -8.15
C VAL A 174 0.40 10.75 -8.72
N LEU A 175 0.37 10.46 -10.02
CA LEU A 175 1.50 10.00 -10.79
C LEU A 175 2.06 11.17 -11.61
N ALA A 176 3.30 11.53 -11.36
CA ALA A 176 3.99 12.58 -12.09
C ALA A 176 5.18 12.00 -12.84
N SER A 177 5.12 11.96 -14.17
CA SER A 177 6.15 11.27 -14.97
C SER A 177 6.53 12.04 -16.23
N PRO A 178 7.84 12.14 -16.54
CA PRO A 178 8.26 12.57 -17.86
C PRO A 178 8.00 11.47 -18.89
N THR A 179 7.85 11.89 -20.14
CA THR A 179 7.88 10.97 -21.29
C THR A 179 9.31 10.52 -21.56
N TYR A 180 9.52 9.23 -21.60
CA TYR A 180 10.83 8.61 -21.87
C TYR A 180 10.73 7.67 -23.07
N ASN A 181 11.45 7.95 -24.15
CA ASN A 181 11.37 7.18 -25.40
C ASN A 181 9.92 6.95 -25.90
N LEU A 182 9.10 8.00 -25.88
CA LEU A 182 7.68 7.96 -26.23
C LEU A 182 6.84 7.04 -25.32
N ASN A 183 7.34 6.69 -24.15
CA ASN A 183 6.70 5.78 -23.21
C ASN A 183 6.69 6.37 -21.79
N ILE A 184 6.11 5.63 -20.84
CA ILE A 184 6.19 5.91 -19.40
C ILE A 184 7.67 5.75 -18.97
N TYR A 185 8.10 6.57 -18.01
CA TYR A 185 9.42 6.43 -17.40
C TYR A 185 9.58 5.04 -16.77
N PRO A 186 10.69 4.31 -16.98
CA PRO A 186 10.82 2.89 -16.62
C PRO A 186 10.47 2.56 -15.16
N LYS A 187 10.96 3.33 -14.21
CA LYS A 187 10.66 3.11 -12.79
C LYS A 187 9.19 3.37 -12.44
N MET A 188 8.53 4.33 -13.10
CA MET A 188 7.10 4.58 -12.96
C MET A 188 6.28 3.42 -13.54
N TYR A 189 6.70 2.88 -14.68
CA TYR A 189 6.08 1.69 -15.27
C TYR A 189 6.22 0.47 -14.35
N ASP A 190 7.39 0.26 -13.75
CA ASP A 190 7.65 -0.81 -12.78
C ASP A 190 6.72 -0.69 -11.56
N PHE A 191 6.56 0.51 -11.00
CA PHE A 191 5.61 0.77 -9.91
C PHE A 191 4.17 0.41 -10.30
N LEU A 192 3.70 0.87 -11.46
CA LEU A 192 2.36 0.55 -11.97
C LEU A 192 2.18 -0.96 -12.17
N HIS A 193 3.20 -1.64 -12.71
CA HIS A 193 3.17 -3.08 -12.90
C HIS A 193 3.06 -3.85 -11.57
N HIS A 194 3.75 -3.40 -10.51
CA HIS A 194 3.60 -3.96 -9.17
C HIS A 194 2.18 -3.78 -8.63
N LEU A 195 1.57 -2.61 -8.79
CA LEU A 195 0.17 -2.38 -8.40
C LEU A 195 -0.77 -3.39 -9.08
N LYS A 196 -0.60 -3.61 -10.40
CA LYS A 196 -1.37 -4.58 -11.17
C LYS A 196 -1.19 -6.01 -10.63
N THR A 197 0.05 -6.45 -10.40
CA THR A 197 0.33 -7.82 -9.95
C THR A 197 -0.20 -8.12 -8.55
N LEU A 198 -0.34 -7.09 -7.72
CA LEU A 198 -0.91 -7.17 -6.36
C LEU A 198 -2.44 -7.03 -6.33
N ASN A 199 -3.10 -6.99 -7.49
CA ASN A 199 -4.56 -6.82 -7.60
C ASN A 199 -5.06 -5.53 -6.92
N PHE A 200 -4.26 -4.48 -6.96
CA PHE A 200 -4.54 -3.19 -6.35
C PHE A 200 -5.80 -2.54 -6.93
N GLN A 201 -6.63 -1.93 -6.08
CA GLN A 201 -7.95 -1.44 -6.48
C GLN A 201 -8.42 -0.25 -5.63
N LYS A 202 -9.56 0.32 -6.03
CA LYS A 202 -10.37 1.29 -5.26
C LYS A 202 -9.61 2.56 -4.90
N ARG A 203 -8.92 3.15 -5.88
CA ARG A 203 -8.21 4.42 -5.69
C ARG A 203 -8.59 5.44 -6.76
N THR A 204 -8.42 6.69 -6.41
CA THR A 204 -8.53 7.80 -7.36
C THR A 204 -7.14 8.25 -7.75
N PHE A 205 -6.90 8.34 -9.07
CA PHE A 205 -5.62 8.75 -9.63
C PHE A 205 -5.70 10.15 -10.24
N GLY A 206 -4.70 10.99 -9.96
CA GLY A 206 -4.36 12.20 -10.69
C GLY A 206 -3.11 11.97 -11.53
N ILE A 207 -3.01 12.67 -12.67
CA ILE A 207 -1.89 12.51 -13.59
C ILE A 207 -1.25 13.86 -13.88
N ILE A 208 0.07 13.90 -13.76
CA ILE A 208 0.95 14.97 -14.22
C ILE A 208 1.92 14.37 -15.23
N GLU A 209 1.91 14.89 -16.44
CA GLU A 209 2.87 14.48 -17.46
C GLU A 209 3.84 15.60 -17.80
N ASN A 210 5.04 15.25 -18.20
CA ASN A 210 6.04 16.19 -18.66
C ASN A 210 6.73 15.69 -19.94
N GLY A 211 7.14 16.63 -20.76
CA GLY A 211 7.90 16.35 -22.00
C GLY A 211 8.27 17.63 -22.70
N THR A 212 9.00 17.52 -23.82
CA THR A 212 9.39 18.65 -24.65
C THR A 212 8.71 18.61 -26.02
N TRP A 213 9.13 17.68 -26.88
CA TRP A 213 8.65 17.60 -28.28
C TRP A 213 7.52 16.55 -28.47
N ALA A 214 7.35 15.63 -27.52
CA ALA A 214 6.24 14.69 -27.51
C ALA A 214 5.89 14.31 -26.07
N ILE A 215 4.72 14.70 -25.62
CA ILE A 215 4.20 14.39 -24.28
C ILE A 215 3.22 13.20 -24.43
N LYS A 216 3.59 12.05 -23.86
CA LYS A 216 2.86 10.78 -24.00
C LYS A 216 2.63 10.04 -22.69
N SER A 217 3.43 10.31 -21.66
CA SER A 217 3.41 9.53 -20.41
C SER A 217 2.04 9.56 -19.74
N GLY A 218 1.34 10.69 -19.79
CA GLY A 218 0.03 10.83 -19.16
C GLY A 218 -1.04 9.95 -19.78
N SER A 219 -1.17 9.96 -21.11
CA SER A 219 -2.13 9.10 -21.80
C SER A 219 -1.84 7.61 -21.56
N LEU A 220 -0.57 7.22 -21.57
CA LEU A 220 -0.18 5.82 -21.33
C LEU A 220 -0.40 5.39 -19.88
N MET A 221 -0.14 6.25 -18.90
CA MET A 221 -0.46 5.96 -17.49
C MET A 221 -1.97 5.83 -17.28
N LYS A 222 -2.76 6.72 -17.92
CA LYS A 222 -4.22 6.65 -17.86
C LYS A 222 -4.74 5.33 -18.44
N GLU A 223 -4.31 4.97 -19.64
CA GLU A 223 -4.66 3.71 -20.30
C GLU A 223 -4.33 2.51 -19.41
N PHE A 224 -3.11 2.47 -18.84
CA PHE A 224 -2.71 1.41 -17.92
C PHE A 224 -3.65 1.30 -16.70
N ILE A 225 -4.01 2.43 -16.08
CA ILE A 225 -4.88 2.43 -14.90
C ILE A 225 -6.28 1.94 -15.27
N GLU A 226 -6.85 2.43 -16.36
CA GLU A 226 -8.21 2.11 -16.78
C GLU A 226 -8.34 0.66 -17.27
N GLU A 227 -7.32 0.08 -17.89
CA GLU A 227 -7.35 -1.29 -18.40
C GLU A 227 -6.93 -2.34 -17.36
N ASP A 228 -5.96 -2.02 -16.51
CA ASP A 228 -5.27 -3.00 -15.68
C ASP A 228 -5.58 -2.93 -14.18
N LEU A 229 -6.08 -1.79 -13.67
CA LEU A 229 -6.42 -1.64 -12.26
C LEU A 229 -7.94 -1.62 -12.06
N LYS A 230 -8.42 -2.45 -11.13
CA LYS A 230 -9.86 -2.61 -10.88
C LYS A 230 -10.41 -1.49 -10.00
N GLU A 231 -11.63 -1.05 -10.29
CA GLU A 231 -12.33 -0.06 -9.46
C GLU A 231 -11.49 1.20 -9.16
N CYS A 232 -10.58 1.56 -10.08
CA CYS A 232 -9.78 2.77 -10.00
C CYS A 232 -10.37 3.85 -10.90
N LEU A 233 -10.38 5.09 -10.42
CA LEU A 233 -10.87 6.25 -11.14
C LEU A 233 -9.68 7.15 -11.51
N VAL A 234 -9.61 7.57 -12.76
CA VAL A 234 -8.66 8.62 -13.17
C VAL A 234 -9.40 9.96 -13.24
N LEU A 235 -8.89 10.97 -12.56
CA LEU A 235 -9.46 12.32 -12.61
C LEU A 235 -9.41 12.86 -14.05
N SER A 236 -10.46 13.56 -14.47
CA SER A 236 -10.53 14.15 -15.80
C SER A 236 -9.52 15.30 -16.01
N ALA A 237 -9.15 15.98 -14.92
CA ALA A 237 -8.12 17.01 -14.96
C ALA A 237 -6.73 16.36 -14.99
N GLN A 238 -6.00 16.57 -16.07
CA GLN A 238 -4.61 16.16 -16.24
C GLN A 238 -3.76 17.42 -16.38
N VAL A 239 -2.61 17.43 -15.73
CA VAL A 239 -1.64 18.54 -15.85
C VAL A 239 -0.55 18.14 -16.83
N SER A 240 -0.39 18.93 -17.89
CA SER A 240 0.68 18.74 -18.89
C SER A 240 1.70 19.85 -18.75
N VAL A 241 2.93 19.50 -18.47
CA VAL A 241 4.05 20.41 -18.33
C VAL A 241 4.97 20.29 -19.56
N ASN A 242 5.27 21.41 -20.19
CA ASN A 242 6.21 21.43 -21.30
C ASN A 242 7.58 21.88 -20.80
N SER A 243 8.42 20.88 -20.48
CA SER A 243 9.78 21.05 -19.95
C SER A 243 9.80 21.64 -18.53
N SER A 244 9.54 22.91 -18.34
CA SER A 244 9.58 23.60 -17.05
C SER A 244 8.18 24.10 -16.65
N PRO A 245 7.78 23.96 -15.38
CA PRO A 245 6.53 24.55 -14.90
C PRO A 245 6.58 26.08 -15.01
N ASN A 246 5.45 26.69 -15.39
CA ASN A 246 5.25 28.13 -15.46
C ASN A 246 3.84 28.49 -14.97
N GLU A 247 3.49 29.80 -14.97
CA GLU A 247 2.21 30.28 -14.45
C GLU A 247 0.98 29.79 -15.25
N SER A 248 1.17 29.22 -16.45
CA SER A 248 0.08 28.76 -17.33
C SER A 248 -0.19 27.25 -17.24
N ASN A 249 0.58 26.48 -16.47
CA ASN A 249 0.43 25.01 -16.35
C ASN A 249 0.68 24.49 -14.92
#